data_17c59e4db8e419346342044f567d7d80
#
_entry.id   17c59e4db8e419346342044f567d7d80
#
_cell.length_a   1.000
_cell.length_b   1.000
_cell.length_c   1.000
_cell.angle_alpha   90.00
_cell.angle_beta   90.00
_cell.angle_gamma   90.00
#
_symmetry.space_group_name_H-M   'P 1'
#
loop_
_entity.id
_entity.type
_entity.pdbx_description
1 polymer ?
#
loop_
_entity_poly.entity_id
_entity_poly.type
_entity_poly.pdbx_seq_one_letter_code
_entity_poly.pdbx_strand_id
1 'polypeptide(L)' 'GGEEFIIICSNTDLGDCKVIAENLRVLVEETNFEKVGRKTISLGITQFYQNDDAKSIFKRADDALYKAKTTGKNKVCAI' A
#
# COMPACT_ATOMS: atom_id res chain seq x y z
N GLY A 1 -1.69 2.52 -16.67
CA GLY A 1 -0.83 2.85 -15.57
C GLY A 1 -1.44 2.59 -14.21
N GLY A 2 -0.62 2.51 -13.25
CA GLY A 2 -1.00 2.32 -11.86
C GLY A 2 -0.56 3.47 -11.00
N GLU A 3 -1.26 3.65 -9.89
CA GLU A 3 -0.90 4.63 -8.89
C GLU A 3 -0.21 3.92 -7.73
N GLU A 4 0.55 4.68 -6.93
CA GLU A 4 1.39 4.14 -5.87
C GLU A 4 1.10 4.88 -4.58
N PHE A 5 0.92 4.12 -3.50
CA PHE A 5 0.61 4.68 -2.19
C PHE A 5 1.39 3.98 -1.10
N ILE A 6 1.68 4.70 -0.03
CA ILE A 6 2.15 4.09 1.21
C ILE A 6 1.10 4.30 2.28
N ILE A 7 0.99 3.34 3.18
CA ILE A 7 0.08 3.42 4.32
C ILE A 7 0.87 3.11 5.58
N ILE A 8 0.79 4.02 6.54
CA ILE A 8 1.41 3.82 7.84
C ILE A 8 0.31 3.52 8.84
N CYS A 9 0.37 2.34 9.44
CA CYS A 9 -0.65 1.85 10.35
C CYS A 9 -0.35 2.35 11.76
N SER A 10 -1.21 3.22 12.26
CA SER A 10 -1.10 3.78 13.60
C SER A 10 -2.27 3.24 14.43
N ASN A 11 -1.97 2.68 15.60
CA ASN A 11 -3.00 2.11 16.51
C ASN A 11 -3.84 0.99 15.88
N THR A 12 -3.33 0.37 14.82
CA THR A 12 -3.99 -0.75 14.14
C THR A 12 -2.91 -1.74 13.78
N ASP A 13 -3.12 -3.02 14.01
CA ASP A 13 -2.09 -3.97 13.69
C ASP A 13 -1.92 -4.14 12.17
N LEU A 14 -0.76 -4.66 11.78
CA LEU A 14 -0.39 -4.76 10.38
C LEU A 14 -1.34 -5.69 9.61
N GLY A 15 -1.82 -6.76 10.24
CA GLY A 15 -2.75 -7.68 9.62
C GLY A 15 -4.05 -7.03 9.22
N ASP A 16 -4.61 -6.21 10.11
CA ASP A 16 -5.85 -5.50 9.82
C ASP A 16 -5.63 -4.44 8.74
N CYS A 17 -4.51 -3.75 8.78
CA CYS A 17 -4.16 -2.80 7.71
C CYS A 17 -4.04 -3.48 6.36
N LYS A 18 -3.46 -4.69 6.32
CA LYS A 18 -3.36 -5.45 5.07
C LYS A 18 -4.72 -5.76 4.49
N VAL A 19 -5.67 -6.15 5.32
CA VAL A 19 -7.03 -6.45 4.86
C VAL A 19 -7.67 -5.21 4.25
N ILE A 20 -7.56 -4.08 4.93
CA ILE A 20 -8.12 -2.81 4.44
C ILE A 20 -7.46 -2.42 3.11
N ALA A 21 -6.14 -2.51 3.05
CA ALA A 21 -5.39 -2.14 1.84
C ALA A 21 -5.75 -3.06 0.67
N GLU A 22 -5.91 -4.36 0.92
CA GLU A 22 -6.28 -5.31 -0.13
C GLU A 22 -7.69 -5.05 -0.63
N ASN A 23 -8.62 -4.73 0.27
CA ASN A 23 -9.98 -4.38 -0.13
C ASN A 23 -9.97 -3.12 -1.03
N LEU A 24 -9.16 -2.14 -0.68
CA LEU A 24 -9.03 -0.93 -1.49
C LEU A 24 -8.44 -1.24 -2.87
N ARG A 25 -7.40 -2.07 -2.90
CA ARG A 25 -6.78 -2.46 -4.18
C ARG A 25 -7.78 -3.15 -5.10
N VAL A 26 -8.54 -4.09 -4.57
CA VAL A 26 -9.55 -4.81 -5.35
C VAL A 26 -10.64 -3.86 -5.83
N LEU A 27 -11.09 -2.96 -4.97
CA LEU A 27 -12.10 -1.98 -5.34
C LEU A 27 -11.65 -1.12 -6.51
N VAL A 28 -10.41 -0.64 -6.47
CA VAL A 28 -9.87 0.17 -7.56
C VAL A 28 -9.76 -0.66 -8.84
N GLU A 29 -9.25 -1.88 -8.74
CA GLU A 29 -9.07 -2.74 -9.90
C GLU A 29 -10.40 -3.06 -10.59
N GLU A 30 -11.47 -3.23 -9.81
CA GLU A 30 -12.77 -3.59 -10.34
C GLU A 30 -13.61 -2.40 -10.79
N THR A 31 -13.15 -1.18 -10.53
CA THR A 31 -13.89 0.02 -10.90
C THR A 31 -13.50 0.48 -12.29
N ASN A 32 -14.48 0.76 -13.13
CA ASN A 32 -14.24 1.37 -14.44
C ASN A 32 -14.49 2.88 -14.31
N PHE A 33 -13.41 3.64 -14.23
CA PHE A 33 -13.49 5.09 -14.06
C PHE A 33 -13.90 5.76 -15.37
N GLU A 34 -14.82 6.68 -15.29
CA GLU A 34 -15.51 7.22 -16.47
C GLU A 34 -14.58 7.73 -17.57
N LYS A 35 -13.54 8.46 -17.21
CA LYS A 35 -12.68 9.09 -18.22
C LYS A 35 -11.36 8.38 -18.44
N VAL A 36 -10.95 7.55 -17.51
CA VAL A 36 -9.61 6.94 -17.56
C VAL A 36 -9.66 5.42 -17.65
N GLY A 37 -10.84 4.83 -17.59
CA GLY A 37 -11.02 3.38 -17.65
C GLY A 37 -10.58 2.70 -16.38
N ARG A 38 -10.02 1.52 -16.52
CA ARG A 38 -9.59 0.73 -15.36
C ARG A 38 -8.20 1.15 -14.92
N LYS A 39 -8.02 1.13 -13.60
CA LYS A 39 -6.76 1.47 -12.96
C LYS A 39 -6.38 0.41 -11.96
N THR A 40 -5.12 0.36 -11.60
CA THR A 40 -4.66 -0.46 -10.48
C THR A 40 -3.84 0.39 -9.53
N ILE A 41 -3.67 -0.10 -8.32
CA ILE A 41 -2.81 0.56 -7.34
C ILE A 41 -1.84 -0.44 -6.73
N SER A 42 -0.67 0.06 -6.38
CA SER A 42 0.32 -0.68 -5.63
C SER A 42 0.48 -0.01 -4.28
N LEU A 43 0.47 -0.79 -3.22
CA LEU A 43 0.53 -0.23 -1.87
C LEU A 43 1.66 -0.87 -1.09
N GLY A 44 2.45 -0.01 -0.44
CA GLY A 44 3.40 -0.44 0.57
C GLY A 44 2.86 -0.06 1.94
N ILE A 45 2.80 -0.99 2.86
CA ILE A 45 2.29 -0.70 4.20
C ILE A 45 3.28 -1.14 5.26
N THR A 46 3.30 -0.38 6.33
CA THR A 46 4.08 -0.72 7.52
C THR A 46 3.36 -0.23 8.75
N GLN A 47 3.72 -0.80 9.88
CA GLN A 47 3.17 -0.42 11.17
C GLN A 47 4.12 0.55 11.86
N PHE A 48 3.56 1.48 12.64
CA PHE A 48 4.36 2.36 13.47
C PHE A 48 4.85 1.57 14.70
N TYR A 49 6.15 1.54 14.90
CA TYR A 49 6.77 0.89 16.05
C TYR A 49 7.32 1.94 17.01
N GLN A 50 7.43 1.59 18.28
CA GLN A 50 7.75 2.52 19.35
C GLN A 50 9.00 3.37 19.10
N ASN A 51 10.02 2.79 18.50
CA ASN A 51 11.29 3.49 18.28
C ASN A 51 11.40 4.14 16.91
N ASP A 52 10.30 4.18 16.15
CA ASP A 52 10.32 4.81 14.84
C ASP A 52 10.35 6.33 14.95
N ASP A 53 11.10 6.93 14.04
CA ASP A 53 10.95 8.33 13.71
C ASP A 53 10.40 8.44 12.27
N ALA A 54 10.20 9.66 11.79
CA ALA A 54 9.67 9.86 10.45
C ALA A 54 10.54 9.18 9.39
N LYS A 55 11.86 9.28 9.55
CA LYS A 55 12.80 8.75 8.57
C LYS A 55 12.72 7.22 8.49
N SER A 56 12.73 6.54 9.63
CA SER A 56 12.72 5.09 9.65
C SER A 56 11.40 4.53 9.15
N ILE A 57 10.28 5.15 9.53
CA ILE A 57 8.97 4.63 9.14
C ILE A 57 8.71 4.86 7.65
N PHE A 58 9.09 6.02 7.10
CA PHE A 58 8.91 6.26 5.68
C PHE A 58 9.83 5.38 4.83
N LYS A 59 11.05 5.15 5.28
CA LYS A 59 11.95 4.25 4.57
C LYS A 59 11.37 2.84 4.50
N ARG A 60 10.82 2.35 5.59
CA ARG A 60 10.23 1.00 5.63
C ARG A 60 9.00 0.91 4.75
N ALA A 61 8.13 1.94 4.76
CA ALA A 61 6.98 1.97 3.88
C ALA A 61 7.38 2.03 2.41
N ASP A 62 8.41 2.82 2.09
CA ASP A 62 8.95 2.89 0.73
C ASP A 62 9.52 1.55 0.28
N ASP A 63 10.23 0.84 1.16
CA ASP A 63 10.78 -0.47 0.83
C ASP A 63 9.63 -1.45 0.51
N ALA A 64 8.53 -1.39 1.26
CA ALA A 64 7.37 -2.21 1.00
C ALA A 64 6.74 -1.86 -0.36
N LEU A 65 6.62 -0.59 -0.66
CA LEU A 65 6.08 -0.14 -1.95
C LEU A 65 6.99 -0.57 -3.11
N TYR A 66 8.29 -0.42 -2.94
CA TYR A 66 9.26 -0.86 -3.94
C TYR A 66 9.08 -2.34 -4.25
N LYS A 67 8.89 -3.15 -3.21
CA LYS A 67 8.64 -4.59 -3.39
C LYS A 67 7.36 -4.82 -4.20
N ALA A 68 6.28 -4.10 -3.91
CA ALA A 68 5.05 -4.23 -4.68
C ALA A 68 5.25 -3.86 -6.14
N LYS A 69 5.99 -2.78 -6.40
CA LYS A 69 6.25 -2.30 -7.76
C LYS A 69 7.12 -3.27 -8.57
N THR A 70 8.11 -3.86 -7.94
CA THR A 70 9.08 -4.72 -8.64
C THR A 70 8.66 -6.18 -8.74
N THR A 71 7.58 -6.57 -8.07
CA THR A 71 7.06 -7.94 -8.12
C THR A 71 5.73 -8.04 -8.85
N GLY A 72 5.40 -7.06 -9.69
CA GLY A 72 4.27 -7.14 -10.58
C GLY A 72 3.26 -6.01 -10.50
N LYS A 73 3.42 -5.09 -9.55
CA LYS A 73 2.46 -4.00 -9.32
C LYS A 73 1.07 -4.56 -8.96
N ASN A 74 0.08 -3.70 -8.82
CA ASN A 74 -1.29 -4.12 -8.51
C ASN A 74 -1.31 -5.09 -7.33
N LYS A 75 -0.71 -4.70 -6.23
CA LYS A 75 -0.64 -5.54 -5.03
C LYS A 75 -0.30 -4.73 -3.79
N VAL A 76 -0.53 -5.36 -2.65
CA VAL A 76 -0.16 -4.83 -1.35
C VAL A 76 1.05 -5.61 -0.84
N CYS A 77 2.09 -4.90 -0.42
CA CYS A 77 3.21 -5.51 0.29
C CYS A 77 3.36 -4.85 1.65
N ALA A 78 3.66 -5.65 2.65
CA ALA A 78 3.80 -5.19 4.03
C ALA A 78 5.19 -5.54 4.55
N ILE A 79 5.78 -4.62 5.31
CA ILE A 79 7.03 -4.87 6.01
C ILE A 79 6.89 -4.46 7.47
#